data_e538318f0450670573eea93efde4ec34
#
_entry.id   e538318f0450670573eea93efde4ec34
#
_cell.length_a   1.000
_cell.length_b   1.000
_cell.length_c   1.000
_cell.angle_alpha   90.00
_cell.angle_beta   90.00
_cell.angle_gamma   90.00
#
_symmetry.space_group_name_H-M   'P 1'
#
loop_
_entity.id
_entity.type
_entity.pdbx_description
1 polymer ?
#
loop_
_entity_poly.entity_id
_entity_poly.type
_entity_poly.pdbx_seq_one_letter_code
_entity_poly.pdbx_strand_id
1 'polypeptide(L)'
;DIINFNPNAIILVDYPGFNLKIAEFAKKNGFKVFYYISPKLWAWNKSRITKIKKYVDHLLVIFPFEVAFYKRHNLDVLYVGNPLLDEIKKKQFNFSIVSKKPIFALLPGSRKQEINAILPNMLSIVDSFPDYQFIIAGTKLFTDKYYNSLIKDSNVILIKDETYGLLDNAKFALVTSGTATLEAALFKVPQIVCYKTSWLTYFIAKMVVKIKHISLVNIILEKLTVQELIQSKLNKNNLISETKKMMNNNQDMLNDYNDLINMLDKKGASKNTGKFIFNSI
;
A
#
# COMPACT_ATOMS: atom_id res chain seq x y z
N ASP A 1 26.68 -8.26 18.16
CA ASP A 1 26.72 -6.81 17.81
C ASP A 1 25.83 -5.97 18.74
N ILE A 2 24.49 -6.26 18.90
CA ILE A 2 23.55 -5.47 19.73
C ILE A 2 24.02 -5.40 21.20
N ILE A 3 24.43 -6.52 21.80
CA ILE A 3 24.88 -6.57 23.20
C ILE A 3 26.14 -5.71 23.38
N ASN A 4 27.11 -5.82 22.47
CA ASN A 4 28.36 -5.08 22.56
C ASN A 4 28.14 -3.56 22.32
N PHE A 5 27.16 -3.19 21.47
CA PHE A 5 26.79 -1.81 21.23
C PHE A 5 26.04 -1.19 22.41
N ASN A 6 25.34 -2.04 23.19
CA ASN A 6 24.56 -1.68 24.39
C ASN A 6 23.64 -0.43 24.20
N PRO A 7 22.69 -0.46 23.25
CA PRO A 7 21.83 0.68 23.00
C PRO A 7 20.80 0.91 24.11
N ASN A 8 20.37 2.15 24.33
CA ASN A 8 19.32 2.49 25.29
C ASN A 8 17.95 1.88 24.89
N ALA A 9 17.72 1.69 23.60
CA ALA A 9 16.48 1.09 23.08
C ALA A 9 16.72 0.48 21.68
N ILE A 10 15.83 -0.43 21.30
CA ILE A 10 15.78 -1.03 19.96
C ILE A 10 14.48 -0.62 19.27
N ILE A 11 14.62 -0.02 18.09
CA ILE A 11 13.50 0.41 17.25
C ILE A 11 13.37 -0.56 16.09
N LEU A 12 12.25 -1.29 16.04
CA LEU A 12 11.91 -2.23 15.00
C LEU A 12 10.89 -1.60 14.04
N VAL A 13 11.14 -1.68 12.74
CA VAL A 13 10.26 -1.07 11.73
C VAL A 13 9.73 -2.14 10.81
N ASP A 14 8.41 -2.31 10.75
CA ASP A 14 7.72 -3.31 9.90
C ASP A 14 8.36 -4.72 9.95
N TYR A 15 8.36 -5.47 8.85
CA TYR A 15 9.03 -6.76 8.62
C TYR A 15 8.89 -7.78 9.77
N PRO A 16 7.69 -8.21 10.12
CA PRO A 16 7.40 -8.95 11.37
C PRO A 16 8.06 -10.34 11.46
N GLY A 17 8.37 -10.97 10.33
CA GLY A 17 9.01 -12.29 10.30
C GLY A 17 10.37 -12.30 10.98
N PHE A 18 11.15 -11.26 10.81
CA PHE A 18 12.46 -11.06 11.40
C PHE A 18 12.36 -10.27 12.70
N ASN A 19 11.70 -9.13 12.68
CA ASN A 19 11.68 -8.18 13.79
C ASN A 19 11.05 -8.74 15.08
N LEU A 20 10.06 -9.64 15.01
CA LEU A 20 9.54 -10.29 16.21
C LEU A 20 10.52 -11.28 16.87
N LYS A 21 11.51 -11.80 16.14
CA LYS A 21 12.61 -12.58 16.73
C LYS A 21 13.62 -11.66 17.43
N ILE A 22 13.90 -10.50 16.81
CA ILE A 22 14.75 -9.48 17.44
C ILE A 22 14.09 -8.89 18.67
N ALA A 23 12.77 -8.62 18.65
CA ALA A 23 12.02 -8.16 19.82
C ALA A 23 12.16 -9.14 21.00
N GLU A 24 12.00 -10.45 20.75
CA GLU A 24 12.16 -11.48 21.77
C GLU A 24 13.58 -11.50 22.33
N PHE A 25 14.59 -11.47 21.48
CA PHE A 25 16.00 -11.40 21.87
C PHE A 25 16.28 -10.14 22.70
N ALA A 26 15.87 -8.98 22.22
CA ALA A 26 16.09 -7.70 22.86
C ALA A 26 15.46 -7.64 24.25
N LYS A 27 14.20 -8.07 24.37
CA LYS A 27 13.49 -8.09 25.65
C LYS A 27 14.11 -9.03 26.67
N LYS A 28 14.58 -10.21 26.25
CA LYS A 28 15.28 -11.16 27.11
C LYS A 28 16.64 -10.64 27.63
N ASN A 29 17.27 -9.71 26.92
CA ASN A 29 18.52 -9.07 27.30
C ASN A 29 18.31 -7.68 27.96
N GLY A 30 17.08 -7.34 28.37
CA GLY A 30 16.79 -6.13 29.14
C GLY A 30 16.65 -4.85 28.32
N PHE A 31 16.73 -4.92 27.00
CA PHE A 31 16.56 -3.75 26.15
C PHE A 31 15.10 -3.30 26.05
N LYS A 32 14.87 -1.99 25.97
CA LYS A 32 13.57 -1.40 25.67
C LYS A 32 13.26 -1.53 24.18
N VAL A 33 12.06 -2.01 23.84
CA VAL A 33 11.68 -2.34 22.45
C VAL A 33 10.51 -1.47 21.99
N PHE A 34 10.77 -0.67 20.96
CA PHE A 34 9.75 0.07 20.22
C PHE A 34 9.49 -0.64 18.89
N TYR A 35 8.21 -0.77 18.51
CA TYR A 35 7.85 -1.33 17.22
C TYR A 35 7.03 -0.31 16.44
N TYR A 36 7.59 0.21 15.35
CA TYR A 36 6.97 1.18 14.46
C TYR A 36 6.47 0.50 13.18
N ILE A 37 5.30 0.88 12.70
CA ILE A 37 4.56 0.25 11.60
C ILE A 37 4.21 -1.20 11.96
N SER A 38 3.09 -1.35 12.64
CA SER A 38 2.67 -2.64 13.18
C SER A 38 2.47 -3.69 12.08
N PRO A 39 2.70 -4.98 12.39
CA PRO A 39 2.31 -6.05 11.47
C PRO A 39 0.82 -6.01 11.16
N LYS A 40 0.44 -6.29 9.91
CA LYS A 40 -0.98 -6.32 9.48
C LYS A 40 -1.74 -7.53 10.08
N LEU A 41 -1.78 -7.63 11.41
CA LEU A 41 -2.40 -8.77 12.13
C LEU A 41 -3.92 -8.78 12.02
N TRP A 42 -4.51 -7.63 11.73
CA TRP A 42 -5.92 -7.50 11.43
C TRP A 42 -6.32 -8.24 10.13
N ALA A 43 -5.37 -8.44 9.22
CA ALA A 43 -5.58 -9.19 7.98
C ALA A 43 -5.37 -10.70 8.19
N TRP A 44 -4.36 -11.10 8.99
CA TRP A 44 -4.01 -12.51 9.18
C TRP A 44 -3.05 -12.71 10.37
N ASN A 45 -2.94 -13.97 10.85
CA ASN A 45 -1.96 -14.39 11.85
C ASN A 45 -2.04 -13.68 13.23
N LYS A 46 -3.22 -13.74 13.84
CA LYS A 46 -3.48 -13.17 15.18
C LYS A 46 -2.58 -13.74 16.27
N SER A 47 -1.98 -14.93 16.10
CA SER A 47 -1.07 -15.54 17.09
C SER A 47 0.16 -14.68 17.38
N ARG A 48 0.56 -13.80 16.46
CA ARG A 48 1.67 -12.85 16.67
C ARG A 48 1.36 -11.78 17.72
N ILE A 49 0.09 -11.54 18.06
CA ILE A 49 -0.32 -10.59 19.10
C ILE A 49 0.31 -10.97 20.44
N THR A 50 0.33 -12.26 20.77
CA THR A 50 0.95 -12.76 22.01
C THR A 50 2.43 -12.41 22.09
N LYS A 51 3.16 -12.51 20.97
CA LYS A 51 4.57 -12.14 20.93
C LYS A 51 4.77 -10.63 21.09
N ILE A 52 3.93 -9.82 20.45
CA ILE A 52 3.99 -8.36 20.58
C ILE A 52 3.74 -7.98 22.04
N LYS A 53 2.68 -8.49 22.67
CA LYS A 53 2.39 -8.25 24.09
C LYS A 53 3.55 -8.58 25.01
N LYS A 54 4.28 -9.65 24.71
CA LYS A 54 5.34 -10.16 25.58
C LYS A 54 6.67 -9.43 25.38
N TYR A 55 6.97 -8.99 24.16
CA TYR A 55 8.31 -8.57 23.78
C TYR A 55 8.42 -7.14 23.25
N VAL A 56 7.31 -6.42 23.12
CA VAL A 56 7.30 -5.03 22.63
C VAL A 56 6.78 -4.13 23.74
N ASP A 57 7.54 -3.11 24.14
CA ASP A 57 7.14 -2.16 25.17
C ASP A 57 6.19 -1.11 24.61
N HIS A 58 6.44 -0.62 23.39
CA HIS A 58 5.63 0.40 22.74
C HIS A 58 5.37 0.03 21.29
N LEU A 59 4.10 -0.16 20.93
CA LEU A 59 3.66 -0.41 19.56
C LEU A 59 3.09 0.88 18.96
N LEU A 60 3.75 1.38 17.91
CA LEU A 60 3.41 2.61 17.21
C LEU A 60 2.73 2.26 15.89
N VAL A 61 1.44 2.59 15.76
CA VAL A 61 0.60 2.23 14.63
C VAL A 61 0.38 3.40 13.70
N ILE A 62 0.16 3.12 12.40
CA ILE A 62 0.04 4.13 11.35
C ILE A 62 -1.37 4.24 10.75
N PHE A 63 -2.31 3.40 11.20
CA PHE A 63 -3.72 3.48 10.83
C PHE A 63 -4.61 3.65 12.06
N PRO A 64 -5.60 4.56 12.04
CA PRO A 64 -6.48 4.81 13.18
C PRO A 64 -7.25 3.58 13.65
N PHE A 65 -7.73 2.73 12.73
CA PHE A 65 -8.49 1.52 13.05
C PHE A 65 -7.66 0.47 13.83
N GLU A 66 -6.33 0.51 13.72
CA GLU A 66 -5.44 -0.39 14.45
C GLU A 66 -5.55 -0.18 15.96
N VAL A 67 -5.83 1.05 16.43
CA VAL A 67 -6.03 1.35 17.85
C VAL A 67 -7.20 0.53 18.39
N ALA A 68 -8.35 0.57 17.73
CA ALA A 68 -9.52 -0.21 18.12
C ALA A 68 -9.28 -1.73 17.99
N PHE A 69 -8.54 -2.15 16.96
CA PHE A 69 -8.17 -3.55 16.77
C PHE A 69 -7.32 -4.07 17.94
N TYR A 70 -6.24 -3.37 18.29
CA TYR A 70 -5.35 -3.82 19.37
C TYR A 70 -5.99 -3.69 20.76
N LYS A 71 -6.84 -2.68 20.98
CA LYS A 71 -7.60 -2.54 22.23
C LYS A 71 -8.52 -3.73 22.50
N ARG A 72 -9.18 -4.27 21.45
CA ARG A 72 -9.97 -5.52 21.55
C ARG A 72 -9.14 -6.74 21.95
N HIS A 73 -7.83 -6.67 21.83
CA HIS A 73 -6.88 -7.68 22.25
C HIS A 73 -6.15 -7.32 23.55
N ASN A 74 -6.64 -6.33 24.33
CA ASN A 74 -6.02 -5.83 25.56
C ASN A 74 -4.54 -5.46 25.35
N LEU A 75 -4.26 -4.68 24.30
CA LEU A 75 -2.95 -4.11 24.01
C LEU A 75 -3.13 -2.63 23.66
N ASP A 76 -2.55 -1.77 24.49
CA ASP A 76 -2.53 -0.34 24.21
C ASP A 76 -1.47 -0.03 23.15
N VAL A 77 -1.84 0.80 22.20
CA VAL A 77 -0.98 1.22 21.09
C VAL A 77 -1.12 2.71 20.84
N LEU A 78 -0.08 3.33 20.30
CA LEU A 78 -0.10 4.75 19.98
C LEU A 78 -0.23 4.96 18.46
N TYR A 79 -1.31 5.59 18.03
CA TYR A 79 -1.41 6.10 16.66
C TYR A 79 -0.55 7.34 16.50
N VAL A 80 0.47 7.28 15.64
CA VAL A 80 1.45 8.35 15.43
C VAL A 80 1.20 9.18 14.16
N GLY A 81 0.25 8.76 13.33
CA GLY A 81 0.00 9.30 11.99
C GLY A 81 0.53 8.36 10.90
N ASN A 82 0.22 8.68 9.63
CA ASN A 82 0.68 7.87 8.50
C ASN A 82 1.84 8.57 7.78
N PRO A 83 3.03 7.93 7.66
CA PRO A 83 4.21 8.53 7.04
C PRO A 83 4.05 8.83 5.55
N LEU A 84 3.14 8.16 4.83
CA LEU A 84 2.86 8.48 3.42
C LEU A 84 2.33 9.90 3.26
N LEU A 85 1.54 10.41 4.22
CA LEU A 85 1.07 11.80 4.17
C LEU A 85 2.20 12.81 4.31
N ASP A 86 3.22 12.51 5.12
CA ASP A 86 4.39 13.38 5.27
C ASP A 86 5.18 13.43 3.95
N GLU A 87 5.32 12.29 3.24
CA GLU A 87 6.01 12.22 1.95
C GLU A 87 5.25 12.96 0.85
N ILE A 88 3.94 12.74 0.73
CA ILE A 88 3.11 13.36 -0.31
C ILE A 88 3.02 14.89 -0.13
N LYS A 89 3.06 15.38 1.10
CA LYS A 89 3.07 16.83 1.39
C LYS A 89 4.35 17.55 0.96
N LYS A 90 5.44 16.86 0.60
CA LYS A 90 6.68 17.48 0.10
C LYS A 90 6.51 18.21 -1.25
N LYS A 91 5.43 17.98 -1.99
CA LYS A 91 4.94 18.71 -3.19
C LYS A 91 5.88 18.83 -4.40
N GLN A 92 7.05 18.24 -4.40
CA GLN A 92 7.94 18.23 -5.57
C GLN A 92 8.29 16.79 -5.91
N PHE A 93 7.68 16.29 -6.97
CA PHE A 93 7.94 14.96 -7.48
C PHE A 93 8.53 15.06 -8.89
N ASN A 94 9.58 14.29 -9.15
CA ASN A 94 10.12 14.17 -10.48
C ASN A 94 9.08 13.49 -11.37
N PHE A 95 8.82 14.08 -12.55
CA PHE A 95 8.03 13.48 -13.59
C PHE A 95 8.59 13.88 -14.94
N SER A 96 9.16 12.90 -15.64
CA SER A 96 9.94 13.11 -16.87
C SER A 96 9.08 13.18 -18.14
N ILE A 97 7.78 12.87 -18.05
CA ILE A 97 6.92 12.75 -19.21
C ILE A 97 6.05 14.00 -19.40
N VAL A 98 6.06 14.53 -20.64
CA VAL A 98 5.11 15.52 -21.09
C VAL A 98 4.13 14.85 -22.05
N SER A 99 2.85 14.78 -21.66
CA SER A 99 1.79 14.19 -22.49
C SER A 99 0.76 15.23 -22.88
N LYS A 100 0.35 15.21 -24.15
CA LYS A 100 -0.79 16.01 -24.65
C LYS A 100 -2.13 15.36 -24.32
N LYS A 101 -2.15 14.05 -24.06
CA LYS A 101 -3.33 13.29 -23.65
C LYS A 101 -3.39 13.19 -22.13
N PRO A 102 -4.60 13.10 -21.54
CA PRO A 102 -4.72 12.80 -20.12
C PRO A 102 -4.06 11.45 -19.79
N ILE A 103 -3.40 11.39 -18.66
CA ILE A 103 -2.61 10.24 -18.25
C ILE A 103 -3.47 9.20 -17.55
N PHE A 104 -3.31 7.94 -17.96
CA PHE A 104 -3.84 6.77 -17.28
C PHE A 104 -2.69 5.98 -16.67
N ALA A 105 -2.57 5.97 -15.33
CA ALA A 105 -1.50 5.30 -14.62
C ALA A 105 -1.75 3.79 -14.48
N LEU A 106 -0.72 2.99 -14.74
CA LEU A 106 -0.72 1.55 -14.50
C LEU A 106 0.31 1.22 -13.41
N LEU A 107 -0.15 0.77 -12.25
CA LEU A 107 0.68 0.40 -11.11
C LEU A 107 0.59 -1.13 -10.88
N PRO A 108 1.38 -1.95 -11.62
CA PRO A 108 1.23 -3.41 -11.62
C PRO A 108 1.85 -4.10 -10.41
N GLY A 109 2.48 -3.35 -9.51
CA GLY A 109 3.15 -3.86 -8.31
C GLY A 109 4.67 -3.84 -8.41
N SER A 110 5.32 -4.26 -7.33
CA SER A 110 6.78 -4.25 -7.19
C SER A 110 7.42 -5.64 -7.21
N ARG A 111 6.63 -6.72 -7.18
CA ARG A 111 7.13 -8.10 -7.20
C ARG A 111 6.94 -8.73 -8.56
N LYS A 112 7.93 -9.53 -9.00
CA LYS A 112 7.90 -10.21 -10.30
C LYS A 112 6.60 -11.00 -10.54
N GLN A 113 6.12 -11.72 -9.53
CA GLN A 113 4.88 -12.49 -9.62
C GLN A 113 3.64 -11.61 -9.81
N GLU A 114 3.57 -10.48 -9.11
CA GLU A 114 2.49 -9.49 -9.25
C GLU A 114 2.48 -8.89 -10.66
N ILE A 115 3.63 -8.39 -11.11
CA ILE A 115 3.77 -7.77 -12.44
C ILE A 115 3.38 -8.76 -13.54
N ASN A 116 3.91 -9.99 -13.51
CA ASN A 116 3.59 -11.02 -14.51
C ASN A 116 2.10 -11.39 -14.54
N ALA A 117 1.44 -11.40 -13.39
CA ALA A 117 0.04 -11.79 -13.30
C ALA A 117 -0.94 -10.65 -13.64
N ILE A 118 -0.56 -9.40 -13.34
CA ILE A 118 -1.47 -8.24 -13.36
C ILE A 118 -1.25 -7.37 -14.60
N LEU A 119 0.01 -7.04 -14.95
CA LEU A 119 0.31 -6.14 -16.07
C LEU A 119 -0.31 -6.54 -17.40
N PRO A 120 -0.29 -7.82 -17.83
CA PRO A 120 -0.94 -8.24 -19.08
C PRO A 120 -2.46 -7.95 -19.10
N ASN A 121 -3.13 -8.05 -17.95
CA ASN A 121 -4.55 -7.69 -17.86
C ASN A 121 -4.75 -6.18 -17.96
N MET A 122 -3.91 -5.37 -17.31
CA MET A 122 -3.94 -3.91 -17.43
C MET A 122 -3.70 -3.45 -18.86
N LEU A 123 -2.73 -4.04 -19.56
CA LEU A 123 -2.42 -3.73 -20.96
C LEU A 123 -3.56 -4.08 -21.92
N SER A 124 -4.37 -5.08 -21.59
CA SER A 124 -5.44 -5.55 -22.48
C SER A 124 -6.50 -4.51 -22.81
N ILE A 125 -6.60 -3.42 -22.04
CA ILE A 125 -7.60 -2.36 -22.26
C ILE A 125 -7.04 -1.11 -22.95
N VAL A 126 -5.73 -1.02 -23.20
CA VAL A 126 -5.07 0.18 -23.74
C VAL A 126 -5.75 0.65 -25.03
N ASP A 127 -5.97 -0.25 -25.99
CA ASP A 127 -6.61 0.08 -27.28
C ASP A 127 -8.08 0.50 -27.14
N SER A 128 -8.72 0.21 -26.01
CA SER A 128 -10.12 0.58 -25.76
C SER A 128 -10.28 2.02 -25.28
N PHE A 129 -9.17 2.71 -24.99
CA PHE A 129 -9.16 4.08 -24.50
C PHE A 129 -8.07 4.92 -25.20
N PRO A 130 -8.17 5.11 -26.54
CA PRO A 130 -7.13 5.75 -27.36
C PRO A 130 -6.89 7.23 -27.02
N ASP A 131 -7.82 7.87 -26.32
CA ASP A 131 -7.71 9.28 -25.91
C ASP A 131 -6.82 9.48 -24.70
N TYR A 132 -6.31 8.41 -24.09
CA TYR A 132 -5.45 8.45 -22.92
C TYR A 132 -4.02 8.01 -23.27
N GLN A 133 -3.04 8.61 -22.58
CA GLN A 133 -1.68 8.10 -22.54
C GLN A 133 -1.53 7.15 -21.34
N PHE A 134 -1.34 5.89 -21.62
CA PHE A 134 -1.05 4.91 -20.59
C PHE A 134 0.42 4.93 -20.20
N ILE A 135 0.69 5.04 -18.88
CA ILE A 135 2.05 5.07 -18.33
C ILE A 135 2.17 4.03 -17.22
N ILE A 136 3.17 3.15 -17.33
CA ILE A 136 3.48 2.11 -16.35
C ILE A 136 4.45 2.65 -15.32
N ALA A 137 4.09 2.59 -14.04
CA ALA A 137 5.02 2.76 -12.93
C ALA A 137 5.81 1.47 -12.70
N GLY A 138 7.02 1.41 -13.23
CA GLY A 138 7.97 0.34 -13.03
C GLY A 138 8.90 0.57 -11.83
N THR A 139 9.62 -0.47 -11.43
CA THR A 139 10.69 -0.41 -10.43
C THR A 139 12.05 -0.68 -11.04
N LYS A 140 13.12 -0.07 -10.54
CA LYS A 140 14.50 -0.34 -10.94
C LYS A 140 14.99 -1.75 -10.61
N LEU A 141 14.24 -2.51 -9.80
CA LEU A 141 14.55 -3.91 -9.49
C LEU A 141 14.53 -4.81 -10.73
N PHE A 142 13.85 -4.39 -11.80
CA PHE A 142 13.77 -5.15 -13.05
C PHE A 142 14.25 -4.31 -14.23
N THR A 143 14.86 -4.99 -15.21
CA THR A 143 15.40 -4.35 -16.42
C THR A 143 14.31 -3.89 -17.37
N ASP A 144 14.63 -2.95 -18.29
CA ASP A 144 13.72 -2.55 -19.37
C ASP A 144 13.37 -3.72 -20.28
N LYS A 145 14.33 -4.61 -20.55
CA LYS A 145 14.11 -5.84 -21.33
C LYS A 145 13.00 -6.71 -20.71
N TYR A 146 12.96 -6.80 -19.38
CA TYR A 146 11.89 -7.53 -18.69
C TYR A 146 10.52 -6.89 -18.92
N TYR A 147 10.39 -5.58 -18.73
CA TYR A 147 9.13 -4.89 -18.96
C TYR A 147 8.71 -4.93 -20.43
N ASN A 148 9.64 -4.69 -21.35
CA ASN A 148 9.38 -4.71 -22.79
C ASN A 148 8.87 -6.09 -23.26
N SER A 149 9.33 -7.18 -22.65
CA SER A 149 8.80 -8.52 -22.94
C SER A 149 7.32 -8.70 -22.58
N LEU A 150 6.79 -7.91 -21.64
CA LEU A 150 5.38 -7.91 -21.23
C LEU A 150 4.56 -6.87 -22.00
N ILE A 151 5.14 -5.71 -22.28
CA ILE A 151 4.49 -4.57 -22.99
C ILE A 151 4.23 -4.94 -24.45
N LYS A 152 5.17 -5.63 -25.10
CA LYS A 152 5.12 -5.98 -26.53
C LYS A 152 4.85 -4.73 -27.39
N ASP A 153 3.79 -4.81 -28.23
CA ASP A 153 3.41 -3.73 -29.16
C ASP A 153 2.38 -2.75 -28.58
N SER A 154 2.11 -2.80 -27.27
CA SER A 154 1.16 -1.89 -26.63
C SER A 154 1.70 -0.45 -26.62
N ASN A 155 0.85 0.51 -26.98
CA ASN A 155 1.19 1.94 -26.98
C ASN A 155 1.17 2.51 -25.55
N VAL A 156 2.23 2.20 -24.79
CA VAL A 156 2.39 2.62 -23.39
C VAL A 156 3.81 3.13 -23.15
N ILE A 157 3.95 4.01 -22.16
CA ILE A 157 5.25 4.50 -21.70
C ILE A 157 5.61 3.78 -20.39
N LEU A 158 6.86 3.39 -20.24
CA LEU A 158 7.41 2.86 -18.98
C LEU A 158 8.25 3.95 -18.31
N ILE A 159 7.96 4.23 -17.06
CA ILE A 159 8.82 5.04 -16.17
C ILE A 159 9.20 4.23 -14.94
N LYS A 160 10.32 4.57 -14.30
CA LYS A 160 10.81 3.87 -13.11
C LYS A 160 11.11 4.83 -11.98
N ASP A 161 10.64 4.47 -10.77
CA ASP A 161 10.86 5.22 -9.52
C ASP A 161 10.30 6.66 -9.55
N GLU A 162 9.34 6.94 -10.43
CA GLU A 162 8.62 8.21 -10.53
C GLU A 162 7.13 8.05 -10.20
N THR A 163 6.77 7.09 -9.35
CA THR A 163 5.36 6.74 -9.08
C THR A 163 4.56 7.93 -8.54
N TYR A 164 5.14 8.75 -7.69
CA TYR A 164 4.43 9.92 -7.12
C TYR A 164 4.26 11.03 -8.17
N GLY A 165 5.28 11.27 -9.00
CA GLY A 165 5.15 12.19 -10.12
C GLY A 165 4.09 11.72 -11.13
N LEU A 166 4.02 10.40 -11.39
CA LEU A 166 2.96 9.83 -12.22
C LEU A 166 1.58 10.05 -11.60
N LEU A 167 1.40 9.75 -10.32
CA LEU A 167 0.12 9.91 -9.64
C LEU A 167 -0.33 11.37 -9.55
N ASP A 168 0.60 12.30 -9.34
CA ASP A 168 0.31 13.74 -9.29
C ASP A 168 -0.22 14.29 -10.64
N ASN A 169 0.11 13.60 -11.75
CA ASN A 169 -0.30 13.96 -13.11
C ASN A 169 -1.37 13.03 -13.71
N ALA A 170 -1.74 11.95 -13.04
CA ALA A 170 -2.67 10.97 -13.57
C ALA A 170 -4.13 11.38 -13.36
N LYS A 171 -4.96 11.14 -14.39
CA LYS A 171 -6.41 11.33 -14.30
C LYS A 171 -7.13 10.10 -13.76
N PHE A 172 -6.61 8.90 -14.06
CA PHE A 172 -7.14 7.61 -13.62
C PHE A 172 -6.01 6.62 -13.38
N ALA A 173 -6.28 5.56 -12.62
CA ALA A 173 -5.29 4.51 -12.37
C ALA A 173 -5.89 3.10 -12.33
N LEU A 174 -5.12 2.12 -12.84
CA LEU A 174 -5.26 0.71 -12.46
C LEU A 174 -4.14 0.38 -11.47
N VAL A 175 -4.50 -0.12 -10.30
CA VAL A 175 -3.55 -0.25 -9.18
C VAL A 175 -3.58 -1.66 -8.61
N THR A 176 -2.40 -2.27 -8.41
CA THR A 176 -2.33 -3.54 -7.68
C THR A 176 -2.69 -3.35 -6.20
N SER A 177 -3.28 -4.38 -5.60
CA SER A 177 -3.59 -4.34 -4.16
C SER A 177 -2.32 -4.20 -3.32
N GLY A 178 -2.30 -3.20 -2.43
CA GLY A 178 -1.17 -2.90 -1.55
C GLY A 178 -1.20 -1.44 -1.09
N THR A 179 -0.03 -0.92 -0.70
CA THR A 179 0.13 0.50 -0.32
C THR A 179 -0.16 1.44 -1.47
N ALA A 180 0.08 1.01 -2.71
CA ALA A 180 -0.19 1.79 -3.91
C ALA A 180 -1.67 2.23 -4.02
N THR A 181 -2.62 1.45 -3.50
CA THR A 181 -4.04 1.86 -3.46
C THR A 181 -4.28 3.06 -2.55
N LEU A 182 -3.58 3.11 -1.42
CA LEU A 182 -3.63 4.26 -0.53
C LEU A 182 -2.92 5.47 -1.14
N GLU A 183 -1.76 5.27 -1.76
CA GLU A 183 -1.01 6.32 -2.45
C GLU A 183 -1.88 6.97 -3.53
N ALA A 184 -2.50 6.21 -4.43
CA ALA A 184 -3.40 6.73 -5.46
C ALA A 184 -4.58 7.54 -4.85
N ALA A 185 -5.17 7.08 -3.76
CA ALA A 185 -6.23 7.79 -3.06
C ALA A 185 -5.76 9.11 -2.43
N LEU A 186 -4.55 9.14 -1.86
CA LEU A 186 -3.96 10.35 -1.29
C LEU A 186 -3.61 11.40 -2.35
N PHE A 187 -3.30 10.99 -3.58
CA PHE A 187 -3.18 11.85 -4.75
C PHE A 187 -4.55 12.17 -5.40
N LYS A 188 -5.66 11.68 -4.83
CA LYS A 188 -7.02 11.84 -5.37
C LYS A 188 -7.19 11.32 -6.80
N VAL A 189 -6.47 10.26 -7.16
CA VAL A 189 -6.59 9.60 -8.46
C VAL A 189 -7.65 8.51 -8.38
N PRO A 190 -8.78 8.63 -9.12
CA PRO A 190 -9.77 7.57 -9.20
C PRO A 190 -9.15 6.28 -9.72
N GLN A 191 -9.44 5.15 -9.07
CA GLN A 191 -8.72 3.91 -9.33
C GLN A 191 -9.61 2.67 -9.34
N ILE A 192 -9.15 1.65 -10.07
CA ILE A 192 -9.64 0.28 -9.98
C ILE A 192 -8.51 -0.59 -9.45
N VAL A 193 -8.82 -1.40 -8.45
CA VAL A 193 -7.85 -2.29 -7.82
C VAL A 193 -7.81 -3.63 -8.53
N CYS A 194 -6.62 -4.03 -8.96
CA CYS A 194 -6.34 -5.26 -9.67
C CYS A 194 -5.58 -6.22 -8.76
N TYR A 195 -6.07 -7.45 -8.61
CA TYR A 195 -5.38 -8.47 -7.84
C TYR A 195 -5.45 -9.84 -8.49
N LYS A 196 -4.29 -10.45 -8.69
CA LYS A 196 -4.18 -11.79 -9.22
C LYS A 196 -2.96 -12.49 -8.63
N THR A 197 -3.17 -13.70 -8.13
CA THR A 197 -2.12 -14.58 -7.60
C THR A 197 -2.39 -16.02 -7.99
N SER A 198 -1.49 -16.95 -7.64
CA SER A 198 -1.74 -18.36 -7.92
C SER A 198 -3.02 -18.84 -7.24
N TRP A 199 -3.73 -19.77 -7.89
CA TRP A 199 -4.98 -20.34 -7.36
C TRP A 199 -4.80 -20.94 -5.96
N LEU A 200 -3.69 -21.61 -5.73
CA LEU A 200 -3.38 -22.22 -4.44
C LEU A 200 -3.20 -21.14 -3.35
N THR A 201 -2.42 -20.09 -3.64
CA THR A 201 -2.20 -18.97 -2.71
C THR A 201 -3.51 -18.23 -2.41
N TYR A 202 -4.34 -18.02 -3.43
CA TYR A 202 -5.64 -17.37 -3.26
C TYR A 202 -6.60 -18.20 -2.40
N PHE A 203 -6.67 -19.51 -2.63
CA PHE A 203 -7.53 -20.42 -1.88
C PHE A 203 -7.12 -20.47 -0.40
N ILE A 204 -5.82 -20.61 -0.12
CA ILE A 204 -5.27 -20.57 1.24
C ILE A 204 -5.57 -19.21 1.89
N ALA A 205 -5.31 -18.12 1.18
CA ALA A 205 -5.60 -16.77 1.69
C ALA A 205 -7.08 -16.61 2.03
N LYS A 206 -7.99 -17.07 1.17
CA LYS A 206 -9.45 -16.98 1.39
C LYS A 206 -9.92 -17.78 2.63
N MET A 207 -9.24 -18.89 2.96
CA MET A 207 -9.58 -19.66 4.17
C MET A 207 -9.08 -18.98 5.46
N VAL A 208 -7.92 -18.30 5.39
CA VAL A 208 -7.24 -17.74 6.56
C VAL A 208 -7.60 -16.28 6.81
N VAL A 209 -7.83 -15.53 5.74
CA VAL A 209 -8.04 -14.07 5.76
C VAL A 209 -9.54 -13.77 5.84
N LYS A 210 -9.95 -13.18 6.94
CA LYS A 210 -11.36 -12.80 7.21
C LYS A 210 -11.65 -11.33 6.90
N ILE A 211 -10.93 -10.72 5.95
CA ILE A 211 -11.20 -9.35 5.52
C ILE A 211 -12.18 -9.32 4.35
N LYS A 212 -13.09 -8.36 4.40
CA LYS A 212 -14.11 -8.15 3.36
C LYS A 212 -13.52 -7.51 2.09
N HIS A 213 -12.46 -6.72 2.24
CA HIS A 213 -11.80 -5.95 1.20
C HIS A 213 -10.30 -6.20 1.20
N ILE A 214 -9.63 -5.99 0.04
CA ILE A 214 -8.19 -6.19 -0.10
C ILE A 214 -7.40 -4.89 -0.28
N SER A 215 -8.05 -3.80 -0.71
CA SER A 215 -7.41 -2.49 -0.81
C SER A 215 -7.40 -1.78 0.55
N LEU A 216 -6.33 -1.04 0.84
CA LEU A 216 -6.25 -0.25 2.07
C LEU A 216 -7.33 0.82 2.14
N VAL A 217 -7.73 1.40 1.01
CA VAL A 217 -8.81 2.39 0.93
C VAL A 217 -10.11 1.81 1.50
N ASN A 218 -10.56 0.68 0.95
CA ASN A 218 -11.82 0.05 1.38
C ASN A 218 -11.74 -0.48 2.82
N ILE A 219 -10.56 -0.95 3.24
CA ILE A 219 -10.33 -1.44 4.61
C ILE A 219 -10.42 -0.30 5.63
N ILE A 220 -9.79 0.84 5.35
CA ILE A 220 -9.76 1.99 6.28
C ILE A 220 -11.13 2.64 6.38
N LEU A 221 -11.84 2.77 5.25
CA LEU A 221 -13.18 3.37 5.18
C LEU A 221 -14.30 2.37 5.54
N GLU A 222 -13.98 1.08 5.69
CA GLU A 222 -14.94 -0.01 5.97
C GLU A 222 -16.08 -0.10 4.93
N LYS A 223 -15.85 0.41 3.71
CA LYS A 223 -16.84 0.40 2.60
C LYS A 223 -16.17 0.15 1.25
N LEU A 224 -16.99 -0.18 0.23
CA LEU A 224 -16.54 -0.36 -1.16
C LEU A 224 -16.42 1.01 -1.86
N THR A 225 -15.36 1.73 -1.62
CA THR A 225 -15.06 3.01 -2.27
C THR A 225 -14.41 2.80 -3.64
N VAL A 226 -13.47 1.86 -3.72
CA VAL A 226 -12.78 1.51 -4.98
C VAL A 226 -13.14 0.10 -5.40
N GLN A 227 -13.45 -0.08 -6.68
CA GLN A 227 -13.79 -1.40 -7.22
C GLN A 227 -12.57 -2.33 -7.18
N GLU A 228 -12.76 -3.55 -6.70
CA GLU A 228 -11.73 -4.58 -6.60
C GLU A 228 -11.99 -5.71 -7.59
N LEU A 229 -11.13 -5.85 -8.60
CA LEU A 229 -11.17 -6.94 -9.56
C LEU A 229 -10.16 -8.02 -9.15
N ILE A 230 -10.69 -9.12 -8.59
CA ILE A 230 -9.90 -10.17 -7.97
C ILE A 230 -9.96 -11.45 -8.81
N GLN A 231 -8.81 -12.08 -9.08
CA GLN A 231 -8.65 -13.37 -9.76
C GLN A 231 -9.37 -13.43 -11.12
N SER A 232 -10.43 -14.23 -11.27
CA SER A 232 -11.20 -14.40 -12.51
C SER A 232 -11.99 -13.14 -12.91
N LYS A 233 -12.32 -12.27 -11.93
CA LYS A 233 -12.93 -10.97 -12.20
C LYS A 233 -11.96 -9.99 -12.86
N LEU A 234 -10.63 -10.18 -12.70
CA LEU A 234 -9.62 -9.39 -13.40
C LEU A 234 -9.46 -9.93 -14.82
N ASN A 235 -10.26 -9.42 -15.73
CA ASN A 235 -10.26 -9.73 -17.17
C ASN A 235 -10.59 -8.47 -17.98
N LYS A 236 -10.32 -8.50 -19.30
CA LYS A 236 -10.49 -7.36 -20.21
C LYS A 236 -11.89 -6.75 -20.14
N ASN A 237 -12.94 -7.57 -20.20
CA ASN A 237 -14.32 -7.08 -20.28
C ASN A 237 -14.72 -6.33 -18.99
N ASN A 238 -14.41 -6.92 -17.83
CA ASN A 238 -14.70 -6.28 -16.56
C ASN A 238 -13.87 -5.00 -16.36
N LEU A 239 -12.57 -5.02 -16.74
CA LEU A 239 -11.74 -3.82 -16.68
C LEU A 239 -12.31 -2.70 -17.54
N ILE A 240 -12.72 -2.95 -18.78
CA ILE A 240 -13.34 -1.95 -19.65
C ILE A 240 -14.64 -1.43 -19.03
N SER A 241 -15.51 -2.33 -18.56
CA SER A 241 -16.80 -1.96 -17.96
C SER A 241 -16.61 -1.07 -16.72
N GLU A 242 -15.78 -1.49 -15.76
CA GLU A 242 -15.56 -0.73 -14.53
C GLU A 242 -14.78 0.57 -14.79
N THR A 243 -13.84 0.59 -15.76
CA THR A 243 -13.16 1.81 -16.18
C THR A 243 -14.14 2.85 -16.74
N LYS A 244 -15.07 2.44 -17.61
CA LYS A 244 -16.11 3.34 -18.15
C LYS A 244 -17.01 3.88 -17.02
N LYS A 245 -17.42 3.04 -16.07
CA LYS A 245 -18.22 3.48 -14.91
C LYS A 245 -17.46 4.53 -14.09
N MET A 246 -16.21 4.24 -13.76
CA MET A 246 -15.34 5.16 -13.01
C MET A 246 -15.14 6.49 -13.73
N MET A 247 -14.93 6.46 -15.05
CA MET A 247 -14.77 7.68 -15.86
C MET A 247 -16.04 8.55 -15.87
N ASN A 248 -17.21 7.90 -15.94
CA ASN A 248 -18.50 8.59 -16.00
C ASN A 248 -18.92 9.16 -14.66
N ASN A 249 -18.61 8.48 -13.56
CA ASN A 249 -18.95 8.92 -12.21
C ASN A 249 -17.88 8.47 -11.20
N ASN A 250 -17.12 9.43 -10.72
CA ASN A 250 -16.11 9.20 -9.67
C ASN A 250 -16.21 10.20 -8.50
N GLN A 251 -17.24 11.04 -8.47
CA GLN A 251 -17.37 12.08 -7.44
C GLN A 251 -17.49 11.49 -6.04
N ASP A 252 -18.27 10.41 -5.87
CA ASP A 252 -18.41 9.75 -4.58
C ASP A 252 -17.07 9.16 -4.11
N MET A 253 -16.29 8.57 -5.03
CA MET A 253 -14.94 8.08 -4.74
C MET A 253 -14.00 9.21 -4.28
N LEU A 254 -14.06 10.37 -4.92
CA LEU A 254 -13.26 11.54 -4.54
C LEU A 254 -13.68 12.13 -3.19
N ASN A 255 -14.97 12.14 -2.88
CA ASN A 255 -15.48 12.52 -1.57
C ASN A 255 -14.96 11.59 -0.48
N ASP A 256 -15.01 10.27 -0.73
CA ASP A 256 -14.45 9.26 0.16
C ASP A 256 -12.95 9.39 0.37
N TYR A 257 -12.21 9.80 -0.66
CA TYR A 257 -10.78 10.08 -0.52
C TYR A 257 -10.51 11.29 0.38
N ASN A 258 -11.39 12.32 0.35
CA ASN A 258 -11.27 13.43 1.30
C ASN A 258 -11.51 12.95 2.74
N ASP A 259 -12.52 12.10 2.96
CA ASP A 259 -12.77 11.52 4.29
C ASP A 259 -11.59 10.66 4.75
N LEU A 260 -11.03 9.83 3.86
CA LEU A 260 -9.84 9.03 4.12
C LEU A 260 -8.64 9.91 4.53
N ILE A 261 -8.39 10.99 3.79
CA ILE A 261 -7.30 11.93 4.09
C ILE A 261 -7.52 12.57 5.46
N ASN A 262 -8.74 13.00 5.77
CA ASN A 262 -9.09 13.60 7.07
C ASN A 262 -8.89 12.59 8.23
N MET A 263 -9.30 11.33 8.03
CA MET A 263 -9.08 10.26 9.04
C MET A 263 -7.60 10.00 9.31
N LEU A 264 -6.75 10.14 8.30
CA LEU A 264 -5.31 9.88 8.40
C LEU A 264 -4.51 11.13 8.81
N ASP A 265 -5.12 12.34 8.78
CA ASP A 265 -4.40 13.63 8.94
C ASP A 265 -3.96 13.91 10.38
N LYS A 266 -3.09 13.03 10.90
CA LYS A 266 -2.23 13.34 12.03
C LYS A 266 -0.87 13.75 11.48
N LYS A 267 -0.68 15.07 11.34
CA LYS A 267 0.53 15.66 10.74
C LYS A 267 1.81 15.25 11.46
N GLY A 268 2.88 15.02 10.71
CA GLY A 268 4.22 14.79 11.21
C GLY A 268 4.40 13.40 11.85
N ALA A 269 3.92 12.35 11.21
CA ALA A 269 4.02 10.97 11.70
C ALA A 269 5.45 10.59 12.13
N SER A 270 6.43 10.87 11.28
CA SER A 270 7.85 10.58 11.58
C SER A 270 8.36 11.40 12.76
N LYS A 271 8.02 12.70 12.80
CA LYS A 271 8.40 13.58 13.92
C LYS A 271 7.73 13.16 15.23
N ASN A 272 6.44 12.82 15.19
CA ASN A 272 5.70 12.34 16.36
C ASN A 272 6.29 11.03 16.90
N THR A 273 6.64 10.11 16.00
CA THR A 273 7.32 8.85 16.34
C THR A 273 8.66 9.12 17.02
N GLY A 274 9.53 9.93 16.41
CA GLY A 274 10.84 10.25 16.97
C GLY A 274 10.75 10.95 18.34
N LYS A 275 9.84 11.93 18.47
CA LYS A 275 9.60 12.62 19.74
C LYS A 275 9.09 11.69 20.85
N PHE A 276 8.16 10.79 20.50
CA PHE A 276 7.64 9.81 21.47
C PHE A 276 8.73 8.87 21.94
N ILE A 277 9.53 8.32 21.01
CA ILE A 277 10.64 7.42 21.34
C ILE A 277 11.65 8.13 22.22
N PHE A 278 12.10 9.31 21.83
CA PHE A 278 13.09 10.11 22.60
C PHE A 278 12.63 10.41 24.02
N ASN A 279 11.37 10.79 24.22
CA ASN A 279 10.83 11.10 25.55
C ASN A 279 10.55 9.84 26.39
N SER A 280 10.63 8.65 25.79
CA SER A 280 10.33 7.36 26.44
C SER A 280 11.59 6.55 26.77
N ILE A 281 12.77 6.98 26.36
CA ILE A 281 14.07 6.39 26.71
C ILE A 281 14.58 7.00 27.99
#